data_7dace866012250e3cef20d9ce5bf6f2b
#
_entry.id   7dace866012250e3cef20d9ce5bf6f2b
#
_cell.length_a   1.000
_cell.length_b   1.000
_cell.length_c   1.000
_cell.angle_alpha   90.00
_cell.angle_beta   90.00
_cell.angle_gamma   90.00
#
_symmetry.space_group_name_H-M   'P 1'
#
loop_
_entity.id
_entity.type
_entity.pdbx_description
1 polymer ?
#
loop_
_entity_poly.entity_id
_entity_poly.type
_entity_poly.pdbx_seq_one_letter_code
_entity_poly.pdbx_strand_id
1 'polypeptide(L)'
;LLISEGKLSLDTKIVDVFRKNVSLFGFIRQKDLTVRHLLTMTSGVSFNETGAISGNDWVKGYLEAFCHHEPGTYFEYNSMNTYMLSAIITEITGETMLDYLKPRLFAPLGITRVFWETCPQGKNKGGWGLFLCVEDMAKLGQLYLDGGKWKGQQVIPEDWVRESVDAKVVPPEDTGFPGYGYQIWACKRAGQFAFNGMLGQNVFVYPDVDMVVVTTAGNEVLFNSNALQDVLEEHLPPESAYLPPLPEDKRAYQSLLAYQWELSHPAPAAPALRYGGWKRDNRRKKASAGRLSQTDSWKREKRWLDPGELSCKQRVLDGRRYVMMTPQAGLFTLMGQVFHNNYTDGIRELGFHMEKERFY
;
A
#
# COMPACT_ATOMS: atom_id res chain seq x y z
N LEU A 1 0.04 -17.05 -9.36
CA LEU A 1 -0.64 -18.30 -8.98
C LEU A 1 -1.71 -18.68 -9.99
N LEU A 2 -2.78 -17.92 -10.23
CA LEU A 2 -3.82 -18.27 -11.21
C LEU A 2 -3.28 -18.52 -12.62
N ILE A 3 -2.26 -17.78 -13.03
CA ILE A 3 -1.58 -17.95 -14.32
C ILE A 3 -0.83 -19.29 -14.33
N SER A 4 -0.09 -19.61 -13.27
CA SER A 4 0.61 -20.90 -13.17
C SER A 4 -0.35 -22.10 -13.04
N GLU A 5 -1.57 -21.88 -12.55
CA GLU A 5 -2.65 -22.86 -12.52
C GLU A 5 -3.37 -23.01 -13.89
N GLY A 6 -3.00 -22.22 -14.89
CA GLY A 6 -3.65 -22.22 -16.21
C GLY A 6 -5.07 -21.64 -16.23
N LYS A 7 -5.50 -20.97 -15.16
CA LYS A 7 -6.84 -20.40 -15.00
C LYS A 7 -6.96 -18.98 -15.54
N LEU A 8 -5.83 -18.31 -15.78
CA LEU A 8 -5.72 -16.94 -16.20
C LEU A 8 -4.50 -16.78 -17.11
N SER A 9 -4.50 -15.81 -18.00
CA SER A 9 -3.32 -15.38 -18.73
C SER A 9 -3.16 -13.88 -18.70
N LEU A 10 -1.98 -13.38 -19.03
CA LEU A 10 -1.73 -11.94 -19.16
C LEU A 10 -2.63 -11.29 -20.21
N ASP A 11 -2.99 -12.04 -21.25
CA ASP A 11 -3.78 -11.56 -22.39
C ASP A 11 -5.28 -11.84 -22.23
N THR A 12 -5.69 -12.40 -21.07
CA THR A 12 -7.12 -12.57 -20.74
C THR A 12 -7.80 -11.21 -20.72
N LYS A 13 -8.86 -11.07 -21.49
CA LYS A 13 -9.66 -9.84 -21.57
C LYS A 13 -10.54 -9.70 -20.33
N ILE A 14 -10.54 -8.52 -19.75
CA ILE A 14 -11.27 -8.26 -18.49
C ILE A 14 -12.79 -8.41 -18.71
N VAL A 15 -13.29 -7.97 -19.84
CA VAL A 15 -14.71 -8.10 -20.19
C VAL A 15 -15.18 -9.55 -20.34
N ASP A 16 -14.27 -10.48 -20.66
CA ASP A 16 -14.60 -11.91 -20.73
C ASP A 16 -14.76 -12.52 -19.34
N VAL A 17 -13.97 -12.06 -18.37
CA VAL A 17 -14.11 -12.48 -16.97
C VAL A 17 -15.42 -11.98 -16.38
N PHE A 18 -15.81 -10.75 -16.67
CA PHE A 18 -16.96 -10.08 -16.07
C PHE A 18 -18.17 -9.94 -17.01
N ARG A 19 -18.36 -10.88 -17.92
CA ARG A 19 -19.45 -10.81 -18.93
C ARG A 19 -20.84 -10.53 -18.35
N LYS A 20 -21.11 -11.03 -17.15
CA LYS A 20 -22.40 -10.84 -16.46
C LYS A 20 -22.57 -9.46 -15.83
N ASN A 21 -21.47 -8.72 -15.65
CA ASN A 21 -21.41 -7.46 -14.92
C ASN A 21 -21.21 -6.24 -15.83
N VAL A 22 -20.99 -6.45 -17.13
CA VAL A 22 -20.68 -5.39 -18.09
C VAL A 22 -21.85 -5.13 -19.01
N SER A 23 -22.19 -3.85 -19.22
CA SER A 23 -23.17 -3.47 -20.25
C SER A 23 -22.55 -3.58 -21.65
N LEU A 24 -23.40 -3.48 -22.68
CA LEU A 24 -22.92 -3.44 -24.08
C LEU A 24 -21.94 -2.29 -24.31
N PHE A 25 -22.19 -1.12 -23.71
CA PHE A 25 -21.29 0.04 -23.84
C PHE A 25 -19.96 -0.18 -23.10
N GLY A 26 -20.00 -0.71 -21.89
CA GLY A 26 -18.82 -1.08 -21.14
C GLY A 26 -18.01 -2.14 -21.88
N PHE A 27 -18.67 -3.16 -22.43
CA PHE A 27 -18.02 -4.18 -23.23
C PHE A 27 -17.27 -3.58 -24.45
N ILE A 28 -17.92 -2.69 -25.21
CA ILE A 28 -17.29 -2.06 -26.37
C ILE A 28 -16.08 -1.21 -25.95
N ARG A 29 -16.19 -0.46 -24.84
CA ARG A 29 -15.10 0.40 -24.34
C ARG A 29 -13.90 -0.40 -23.85
N GLN A 30 -14.16 -1.48 -23.13
CA GLN A 30 -13.12 -2.26 -22.43
C GLN A 30 -12.71 -3.52 -23.19
N LYS A 31 -13.15 -3.70 -24.44
CA LYS A 31 -12.95 -4.93 -25.24
C LYS A 31 -11.48 -5.34 -25.41
N ASP A 32 -10.56 -4.38 -25.34
CA ASP A 32 -9.12 -4.60 -25.53
C ASP A 32 -8.32 -4.55 -24.22
N LEU A 33 -9.00 -4.27 -23.10
CA LEU A 33 -8.39 -4.26 -21.77
C LEU A 33 -8.07 -5.68 -21.31
N THR A 34 -6.81 -5.92 -20.94
CA THR A 34 -6.31 -7.23 -20.49
C THR A 34 -5.76 -7.18 -19.08
N VAL A 35 -5.50 -8.35 -18.50
CA VAL A 35 -4.81 -8.52 -17.21
C VAL A 35 -3.45 -7.84 -17.22
N ARG A 36 -2.71 -7.92 -18.34
CA ARG A 36 -1.43 -7.24 -18.52
C ARG A 36 -1.53 -5.74 -18.29
N HIS A 37 -2.53 -5.09 -18.87
CA HIS A 37 -2.73 -3.65 -18.73
C HIS A 37 -3.05 -3.22 -17.29
N LEU A 38 -3.76 -4.07 -16.53
CA LEU A 38 -3.98 -3.83 -15.10
C LEU A 38 -2.68 -3.96 -14.32
N LEU A 39 -1.88 -5.00 -14.59
CA LEU A 39 -0.62 -5.26 -13.92
C LEU A 39 0.44 -4.18 -14.17
N THR A 40 0.45 -3.60 -15.37
CA THR A 40 1.43 -2.57 -15.77
C THR A 40 0.94 -1.14 -15.54
N MET A 41 -0.22 -0.93 -14.93
CA MET A 41 -0.82 0.39 -14.74
C MET A 41 -1.02 1.17 -16.06
N THR A 42 -1.36 0.45 -17.13
CA THR A 42 -1.60 1.02 -18.47
C THR A 42 -3.03 0.78 -18.95
N SER A 43 -3.99 0.70 -18.05
CA SER A 43 -5.40 0.47 -18.39
C SER A 43 -6.04 1.65 -19.13
N GLY A 44 -5.61 2.87 -18.85
CA GLY A 44 -6.22 4.10 -19.33
C GLY A 44 -7.62 4.39 -18.77
N VAL A 45 -8.14 3.55 -17.86
CA VAL A 45 -9.50 3.67 -17.32
C VAL A 45 -9.60 4.80 -16.32
N SER A 46 -10.57 5.70 -16.49
CA SER A 46 -10.75 6.90 -15.65
C SER A 46 -11.34 6.63 -14.27
N PHE A 47 -11.83 5.42 -13.98
CA PHE A 47 -12.38 5.07 -12.69
C PHE A 47 -11.25 4.85 -11.68
N ASN A 48 -11.18 5.70 -10.69
CA ASN A 48 -10.18 5.70 -9.62
C ASN A 48 -10.85 5.56 -8.24
N GLU A 49 -10.09 5.76 -7.18
CA GLU A 49 -10.55 5.66 -5.80
C GLU A 49 -11.73 6.61 -5.51
N THR A 50 -11.75 7.79 -6.11
CA THR A 50 -12.86 8.76 -5.98
C THR A 50 -14.16 8.18 -6.53
N GLY A 51 -14.10 7.53 -7.69
CA GLY A 51 -15.25 6.82 -8.27
C GLY A 51 -15.72 5.65 -7.41
N ALA A 52 -14.79 4.90 -6.84
CA ALA A 52 -15.08 3.78 -5.95
C ALA A 52 -15.85 4.21 -4.69
N ILE A 53 -15.46 5.33 -4.09
CA ILE A 53 -16.07 5.85 -2.85
C ILE A 53 -17.53 6.26 -3.07
N SER A 54 -17.88 6.74 -4.26
CA SER A 54 -19.21 7.21 -4.58
C SER A 54 -20.19 6.10 -4.98
N GLY A 55 -19.72 4.85 -5.14
CA GLY A 55 -20.51 3.73 -5.65
C GLY A 55 -20.37 2.44 -4.83
N ASN A 56 -21.39 1.60 -4.88
CA ASN A 56 -21.41 0.30 -4.20
C ASN A 56 -20.92 -0.86 -5.07
N ASP A 57 -20.91 -0.71 -6.40
CA ASP A 57 -20.45 -1.72 -7.35
C ASP A 57 -19.22 -1.20 -8.09
N TRP A 58 -18.05 -1.49 -7.53
CA TRP A 58 -16.79 -1.00 -8.06
C TRP A 58 -16.39 -1.70 -9.36
N VAL A 59 -16.73 -2.97 -9.54
CA VAL A 59 -16.49 -3.69 -10.78
C VAL A 59 -17.27 -3.06 -11.91
N LYS A 60 -18.58 -2.85 -11.70
CA LYS A 60 -19.42 -2.19 -12.70
C LYS A 60 -18.95 -0.77 -12.97
N GLY A 61 -18.67 0.01 -11.92
CA GLY A 61 -18.15 1.37 -12.06
C GLY A 61 -16.89 1.43 -12.93
N TYR A 62 -15.95 0.51 -12.70
CA TYR A 62 -14.72 0.42 -13.49
C TYR A 62 -14.99 0.04 -14.95
N LEU A 63 -15.82 -0.97 -15.20
CA LEU A 63 -16.12 -1.45 -16.54
C LEU A 63 -16.95 -0.46 -17.37
N GLU A 64 -17.77 0.37 -16.75
CA GLU A 64 -18.58 1.38 -17.41
C GLU A 64 -17.87 2.73 -17.62
N ALA A 65 -16.69 2.90 -17.00
CA ALA A 65 -15.94 4.14 -17.08
C ALA A 65 -15.39 4.43 -18.46
N PHE A 66 -15.10 5.70 -18.72
CA PHE A 66 -14.37 6.11 -19.92
C PHE A 66 -12.89 5.72 -19.79
N CYS A 67 -12.24 5.59 -20.93
CA CYS A 67 -10.79 5.50 -21.00
C CYS A 67 -10.21 6.85 -21.44
N HIS A 68 -9.22 7.35 -20.70
CA HIS A 68 -8.46 8.53 -21.09
C HIS A 68 -7.44 8.20 -22.18
N HIS A 69 -6.93 6.97 -22.15
CA HIS A 69 -5.93 6.44 -23.07
C HIS A 69 -6.32 5.05 -23.55
N GLU A 70 -5.86 4.65 -24.71
CA GLU A 70 -5.99 3.27 -25.17
C GLU A 70 -5.18 2.35 -24.23
N PRO A 71 -5.72 1.16 -23.88
CA PRO A 71 -5.00 0.21 -23.03
C PRO A 71 -3.62 -0.13 -23.61
N GLY A 72 -2.60 -0.07 -22.75
CA GLY A 72 -1.21 -0.36 -23.09
C GLY A 72 -0.40 0.83 -23.59
N THR A 73 -0.99 2.02 -23.80
CA THR A 73 -0.29 3.15 -24.43
C THR A 73 0.29 4.17 -23.44
N TYR A 74 -0.27 4.27 -22.25
CA TYR A 74 0.12 5.28 -21.28
C TYR A 74 0.12 4.72 -19.86
N PHE A 75 1.16 5.02 -19.09
CA PHE A 75 1.23 4.68 -17.68
C PHE A 75 0.45 5.70 -16.85
N GLU A 76 -0.55 5.23 -16.13
CA GLU A 76 -1.28 6.01 -15.14
C GLU A 76 -1.52 5.14 -13.90
N TYR A 77 -0.85 5.48 -12.78
CA TYR A 77 -1.03 4.72 -11.55
C TYR A 77 -2.48 4.83 -11.07
N ASN A 78 -3.12 3.68 -10.90
CA ASN A 78 -4.51 3.60 -10.51
C ASN A 78 -4.73 2.36 -9.64
N SER A 79 -4.97 2.56 -8.34
CA SER A 79 -5.19 1.45 -7.40
C SER A 79 -6.41 0.59 -7.76
N MET A 80 -7.34 1.14 -8.55
CA MET A 80 -8.49 0.37 -9.02
C MET A 80 -8.10 -0.69 -10.06
N ASN A 81 -6.97 -0.57 -10.74
CA ASN A 81 -6.40 -1.67 -11.53
C ASN A 81 -6.10 -2.89 -10.65
N THR A 82 -5.50 -2.65 -9.49
CA THR A 82 -5.20 -3.73 -8.53
C THR A 82 -6.45 -4.27 -7.85
N TYR A 83 -7.46 -3.41 -7.60
CA TYR A 83 -8.78 -3.88 -7.18
C TYR A 83 -9.40 -4.83 -8.21
N MET A 84 -9.32 -4.51 -9.50
CA MET A 84 -9.83 -5.38 -10.55
C MET A 84 -9.10 -6.73 -10.59
N LEU A 85 -7.79 -6.77 -10.32
CA LEU A 85 -7.06 -8.03 -10.16
C LEU A 85 -7.60 -8.85 -8.99
N SER A 86 -7.91 -8.23 -7.86
CA SER A 86 -8.58 -8.88 -6.72
C SER A 86 -9.96 -9.41 -7.08
N ALA A 87 -10.74 -8.61 -7.81
CA ALA A 87 -12.07 -9.00 -8.25
C ALA A 87 -12.02 -10.17 -9.26
N ILE A 88 -11.02 -10.22 -10.14
CA ILE A 88 -10.78 -11.34 -11.07
C ILE A 88 -10.53 -12.63 -10.30
N ILE A 89 -9.71 -12.60 -9.24
CA ILE A 89 -9.48 -13.77 -8.39
C ILE A 89 -10.81 -14.27 -7.84
N THR A 90 -11.62 -13.38 -7.28
CA THR A 90 -12.93 -13.74 -6.73
C THR A 90 -13.88 -14.30 -7.79
N GLU A 91 -13.92 -13.72 -8.98
CA GLU A 91 -14.80 -14.20 -10.05
C GLU A 91 -14.42 -15.58 -10.56
N ILE A 92 -13.11 -15.87 -10.67
CA ILE A 92 -12.61 -17.15 -11.17
C ILE A 92 -12.70 -18.26 -10.12
N THR A 93 -12.42 -17.92 -8.86
CA THR A 93 -12.26 -18.94 -7.80
C THR A 93 -13.49 -19.08 -6.90
N GLY A 94 -14.35 -18.07 -6.83
CA GLY A 94 -15.42 -17.96 -5.84
C GLY A 94 -14.93 -17.59 -4.43
N GLU A 95 -13.60 -17.41 -4.24
CA GLU A 95 -12.98 -17.05 -2.97
C GLU A 95 -12.60 -15.58 -2.96
N THR A 96 -12.55 -14.93 -1.79
CA THR A 96 -11.90 -13.63 -1.70
C THR A 96 -10.40 -13.77 -1.99
N MET A 97 -9.74 -12.69 -2.46
CA MET A 97 -8.29 -12.76 -2.69
C MET A 97 -7.53 -13.17 -1.43
N LEU A 98 -7.96 -12.68 -0.25
CA LEU A 98 -7.36 -13.07 1.02
C LEU A 98 -7.51 -14.57 1.28
N ASP A 99 -8.70 -15.13 1.12
CA ASP A 99 -8.95 -16.55 1.38
C ASP A 99 -8.21 -17.45 0.38
N TYR A 100 -8.14 -17.03 -0.89
CA TYR A 100 -7.35 -17.70 -1.91
C TYR A 100 -5.86 -17.72 -1.59
N LEU A 101 -5.31 -16.60 -1.06
CA LEU A 101 -3.89 -16.47 -0.73
C LEU A 101 -3.51 -17.09 0.62
N LYS A 102 -4.44 -17.22 1.57
CA LYS A 102 -4.14 -17.81 2.88
C LYS A 102 -3.41 -19.16 2.80
N PRO A 103 -3.95 -20.21 2.13
CA PRO A 103 -3.25 -21.48 2.07
C PRO A 103 -2.06 -21.50 1.09
N ARG A 104 -2.05 -20.62 0.08
CA ARG A 104 -1.09 -20.65 -1.04
C ARG A 104 0.14 -19.79 -0.84
N LEU A 105 -0.01 -18.67 -0.09
CA LEU A 105 1.05 -17.69 0.15
C LEU A 105 1.30 -17.48 1.63
N PHE A 106 0.28 -17.08 2.38
CA PHE A 106 0.47 -16.65 3.77
C PHE A 106 0.83 -17.81 4.71
N ALA A 107 0.17 -18.93 4.61
CA ALA A 107 0.46 -20.10 5.45
C ALA A 107 1.87 -20.66 5.22
N PRO A 108 2.34 -20.88 3.98
CA PRO A 108 3.73 -21.29 3.73
C PRO A 108 4.77 -20.35 4.33
N LEU A 109 4.53 -19.03 4.32
CA LEU A 109 5.40 -18.03 4.92
C LEU A 109 5.25 -17.93 6.44
N GLY A 110 4.32 -18.66 7.05
CA GLY A 110 4.00 -18.54 8.47
C GLY A 110 3.38 -17.18 8.83
N ILE A 111 2.68 -16.55 7.88
CA ILE A 111 1.91 -15.32 8.09
C ILE A 111 0.53 -15.73 8.56
N THR A 112 0.27 -15.59 9.85
CA THR A 112 -0.99 -16.02 10.48
C THR A 112 -1.93 -14.86 10.78
N ARG A 113 -1.39 -13.64 10.85
CA ARG A 113 -2.14 -12.43 11.15
C ARG A 113 -2.14 -11.52 9.96
N VAL A 114 -3.19 -11.62 9.19
CA VAL A 114 -3.41 -10.84 7.99
C VAL A 114 -4.86 -10.40 7.94
N PHE A 115 -5.07 -9.14 7.67
CA PHE A 115 -6.39 -8.58 7.42
C PHE A 115 -6.34 -7.79 6.12
N TRP A 116 -7.39 -7.90 5.34
CA TRP A 116 -7.54 -7.13 4.11
C TRP A 116 -8.93 -6.55 4.01
N GLU A 117 -9.03 -5.25 3.93
CA GLU A 117 -10.30 -4.55 3.77
C GLU A 117 -11.03 -4.98 2.50
N THR A 118 -12.35 -4.89 2.55
CA THR A 118 -13.22 -5.24 1.41
C THR A 118 -13.95 -4.02 0.87
N CYS A 119 -14.36 -4.11 -0.38
CA CYS A 119 -15.35 -3.22 -0.97
C CYS A 119 -16.75 -3.55 -0.43
N PRO A 120 -17.77 -2.72 -0.71
CA PRO A 120 -19.14 -2.97 -0.26
C PRO A 120 -19.73 -4.34 -0.68
N GLN A 121 -19.19 -4.95 -1.75
CA GLN A 121 -19.59 -6.27 -2.21
C GLN A 121 -18.75 -7.42 -1.64
N GLY A 122 -17.91 -7.17 -0.62
CA GLY A 122 -17.13 -8.19 0.07
C GLY A 122 -15.87 -8.66 -0.65
N LYS A 123 -15.49 -8.09 -1.80
CA LYS A 123 -14.21 -8.38 -2.47
C LYS A 123 -13.09 -7.57 -1.81
N ASN A 124 -11.91 -8.14 -1.63
CA ASN A 124 -10.78 -7.39 -1.09
C ASN A 124 -10.40 -6.20 -1.98
N LYS A 125 -10.01 -5.07 -1.36
CA LYS A 125 -9.69 -3.84 -2.08
C LYS A 125 -8.48 -3.95 -3.03
N GLY A 126 -7.60 -4.91 -2.80
CA GLY A 126 -6.46 -5.20 -3.67
C GLY A 126 -5.38 -4.12 -3.62
N GLY A 127 -5.66 -2.94 -4.13
CA GLY A 127 -4.71 -1.83 -4.22
C GLY A 127 -4.37 -1.15 -2.90
N TRP A 128 -5.16 -1.41 -1.84
CA TRP A 128 -4.92 -0.89 -0.47
C TRP A 128 -5.65 -1.71 0.58
N GLY A 129 -5.50 -1.35 1.84
CA GLY A 129 -6.22 -1.97 2.95
C GLY A 129 -5.70 -3.35 3.36
N LEU A 130 -4.47 -3.72 2.98
CA LEU A 130 -3.78 -4.88 3.50
C LEU A 130 -3.01 -4.50 4.77
N PHE A 131 -3.21 -5.24 5.83
CA PHE A 131 -2.54 -5.07 7.13
C PHE A 131 -1.66 -6.27 7.41
N LEU A 132 -0.37 -6.01 7.58
CA LEU A 132 0.67 -6.98 7.90
C LEU A 132 1.58 -6.45 9.00
N CYS A 133 2.23 -7.37 9.73
CA CYS A 133 3.36 -7.00 10.58
C CYS A 133 4.59 -6.67 9.71
N VAL A 134 5.51 -5.87 10.25
CA VAL A 134 6.75 -5.49 9.54
C VAL A 134 7.57 -6.74 9.16
N GLU A 135 7.65 -7.71 10.07
CA GLU A 135 8.34 -8.99 9.82
C GLU A 135 7.67 -9.81 8.71
N ASP A 136 6.35 -9.71 8.57
CA ASP A 136 5.62 -10.40 7.51
C ASP A 136 5.80 -9.71 6.16
N MET A 137 5.94 -8.38 6.15
CA MET A 137 6.35 -7.64 4.95
C MET A 137 7.77 -8.05 4.51
N ALA A 138 8.70 -8.21 5.47
CA ALA A 138 10.06 -8.67 5.17
C ALA A 138 10.06 -10.08 4.54
N LYS A 139 9.20 -10.99 5.00
CA LYS A 139 9.06 -12.33 4.40
C LYS A 139 8.62 -12.27 2.93
N LEU A 140 7.76 -11.33 2.56
CA LEU A 140 7.37 -11.13 1.16
C LEU A 140 8.54 -10.63 0.31
N GLY A 141 9.34 -9.68 0.84
CA GLY A 141 10.57 -9.25 0.19
C GLY A 141 11.57 -10.38 0.02
N GLN A 142 11.80 -11.16 1.08
CA GLN A 142 12.70 -12.31 1.05
C GLN A 142 12.23 -13.39 0.06
N LEU A 143 10.92 -13.65 -0.01
CA LEU A 143 10.36 -14.58 -0.98
C LEU A 143 10.73 -14.18 -2.42
N TYR A 144 10.66 -12.89 -2.73
CA TYR A 144 11.04 -12.39 -4.05
C TYR A 144 12.55 -12.40 -4.26
N LEU A 145 13.34 -12.07 -3.24
CA LEU A 145 14.81 -12.15 -3.27
C LEU A 145 15.28 -13.58 -3.57
N ASP A 146 14.61 -14.59 -2.99
CA ASP A 146 14.89 -16.02 -3.18
C ASP A 146 14.22 -16.63 -4.43
N GLY A 147 13.82 -15.81 -5.40
CA GLY A 147 13.20 -16.30 -6.63
C GLY A 147 11.89 -17.04 -6.42
N GLY A 148 11.10 -16.65 -5.43
CA GLY A 148 9.81 -17.25 -5.10
C GLY A 148 9.90 -18.53 -4.25
N LYS A 149 11.07 -18.84 -3.71
CA LYS A 149 11.30 -19.96 -2.78
C LYS A 149 11.19 -19.52 -1.33
N TRP A 150 10.63 -20.38 -0.51
CA TRP A 150 10.61 -20.19 0.94
C TRP A 150 10.94 -21.50 1.65
N LYS A 151 12.02 -21.51 2.43
CA LYS A 151 12.53 -22.73 3.12
C LYS A 151 12.65 -23.93 2.19
N GLY A 152 13.16 -23.72 0.98
CA GLY A 152 13.37 -24.73 -0.03
C GLY A 152 12.14 -25.13 -0.86
N GLN A 153 10.95 -24.59 -0.58
CA GLN A 153 9.73 -24.85 -1.35
C GLN A 153 9.43 -23.69 -2.30
N GLN A 154 9.08 -23.99 -3.55
CA GLN A 154 8.64 -22.99 -4.50
C GLN A 154 7.20 -22.55 -4.15
N VAL A 155 7.03 -21.31 -3.71
CA VAL A 155 5.72 -20.70 -3.34
C VAL A 155 5.16 -19.91 -4.49
N ILE A 156 6.00 -19.13 -5.17
CA ILE A 156 5.68 -18.40 -6.39
C ILE A 156 6.60 -18.89 -7.49
N PRO A 157 6.13 -19.15 -8.72
CA PRO A 157 7.00 -19.58 -9.81
C PRO A 157 8.17 -18.61 -10.02
N GLU A 158 9.39 -19.15 -10.18
CA GLU A 158 10.61 -18.36 -10.36
C GLU A 158 10.52 -17.45 -11.61
N ASP A 159 9.97 -18.01 -12.69
CA ASP A 159 9.75 -17.24 -13.92
C ASP A 159 8.82 -16.06 -13.69
N TRP A 160 7.79 -16.22 -12.85
CA TRP A 160 6.90 -15.12 -12.51
C TRP A 160 7.62 -14.04 -11.69
N VAL A 161 8.44 -14.41 -10.72
CA VAL A 161 9.24 -13.44 -9.95
C VAL A 161 10.09 -12.62 -10.90
N ARG A 162 10.88 -13.28 -11.78
CA ARG A 162 11.72 -12.61 -12.77
C ARG A 162 10.91 -11.67 -13.68
N GLU A 163 9.80 -12.17 -14.24
CA GLU A 163 8.94 -11.40 -15.13
C GLU A 163 8.28 -10.20 -14.44
N SER A 164 7.92 -10.33 -13.16
CA SER A 164 7.19 -9.28 -12.45
C SER A 164 8.06 -8.12 -12.00
N VAL A 165 9.35 -8.36 -11.72
CA VAL A 165 10.29 -7.31 -11.32
C VAL A 165 10.94 -6.61 -12.52
N ASP A 166 10.94 -7.23 -13.69
CA ASP A 166 11.46 -6.66 -14.92
C ASP A 166 10.57 -5.51 -15.39
N ALA A 167 11.18 -4.35 -15.66
CA ALA A 167 10.46 -3.15 -16.06
C ALA A 167 9.76 -3.35 -17.43
N LYS A 168 8.46 -3.22 -17.45
CA LYS A 168 7.62 -3.34 -18.65
C LYS A 168 7.25 -1.99 -19.24
N VAL A 169 7.21 -0.96 -18.39
CA VAL A 169 6.85 0.41 -18.77
C VAL A 169 7.72 1.41 -18.01
N VAL A 170 7.87 2.58 -18.59
CA VAL A 170 8.56 3.72 -17.96
C VAL A 170 7.50 4.65 -17.40
N PRO A 171 7.41 4.81 -16.07
CA PRO A 171 6.50 5.75 -15.45
C PRO A 171 6.99 7.19 -15.67
N PRO A 172 6.13 8.22 -15.43
CA PRO A 172 6.53 9.61 -15.43
C PRO A 172 7.71 9.90 -14.48
N GLU A 173 8.59 10.82 -14.85
CA GLU A 173 9.81 11.15 -14.08
C GLU A 173 9.54 11.61 -12.66
N ASP A 174 8.42 12.27 -12.41
CA ASP A 174 8.00 12.77 -11.10
C ASP A 174 7.68 11.64 -10.10
N THR A 175 7.50 10.41 -10.57
CA THR A 175 7.38 9.24 -9.68
C THR A 175 8.71 8.89 -8.99
N GLY A 176 9.84 9.29 -9.56
CA GLY A 176 11.18 9.00 -9.07
C GLY A 176 11.66 7.57 -9.29
N PHE A 177 10.88 6.74 -9.97
CA PHE A 177 11.22 5.37 -10.33
C PHE A 177 11.49 5.23 -11.83
N PRO A 178 12.58 4.56 -12.24
CA PRO A 178 12.95 4.43 -13.65
C PRO A 178 12.09 3.41 -14.43
N GLY A 179 11.33 2.57 -13.74
CA GLY A 179 10.54 1.54 -14.38
C GLY A 179 9.46 0.94 -13.49
N TYR A 180 8.51 0.26 -14.14
CA TYR A 180 7.43 -0.46 -13.48
C TYR A 180 7.19 -1.81 -14.16
N GLY A 181 7.21 -2.86 -13.36
CA GLY A 181 6.93 -4.22 -13.80
C GLY A 181 5.46 -4.60 -13.61
N TYR A 182 5.22 -5.82 -13.12
CA TYR A 182 3.87 -6.26 -12.78
C TYR A 182 3.57 -5.93 -11.31
N GLN A 183 3.04 -4.73 -11.05
CA GLN A 183 2.74 -4.17 -9.72
C GLN A 183 3.99 -3.93 -8.84
N ILE A 184 5.16 -3.83 -9.45
CA ILE A 184 6.45 -3.69 -8.76
C ILE A 184 7.23 -2.55 -9.39
N TRP A 185 7.77 -1.67 -8.56
CA TRP A 185 8.60 -0.56 -8.98
C TRP A 185 10.06 -1.03 -9.19
N ALA A 186 10.62 -0.79 -10.36
CA ALA A 186 12.06 -0.88 -10.55
C ALA A 186 12.73 0.35 -9.92
N CYS A 187 13.89 0.16 -9.30
CA CYS A 187 14.62 1.21 -8.63
C CYS A 187 15.85 1.65 -9.44
N LYS A 188 16.56 2.70 -8.99
CA LYS A 188 17.72 3.25 -9.69
C LYS A 188 18.92 2.30 -9.68
N ARG A 189 19.11 1.56 -8.58
CA ARG A 189 20.18 0.56 -8.45
C ARG A 189 19.85 -0.67 -9.28
N ALA A 190 20.80 -1.19 -10.04
CA ALA A 190 20.59 -2.30 -10.95
C ALA A 190 20.03 -3.55 -10.22
N GLY A 191 18.96 -4.12 -10.74
CA GLY A 191 18.29 -5.27 -10.16
C GLY A 191 17.45 -5.00 -8.90
N GLN A 192 17.56 -3.81 -8.31
CA GLN A 192 16.73 -3.41 -7.16
C GLN A 192 15.30 -3.17 -7.57
N PHE A 193 14.37 -3.57 -6.71
CA PHE A 193 12.95 -3.29 -6.87
C PHE A 193 12.27 -3.01 -5.53
N ALA A 194 11.07 -2.46 -5.58
CA ALA A 194 10.32 -2.10 -4.39
C ALA A 194 8.83 -2.39 -4.50
N PHE A 195 8.25 -2.86 -3.40
CA PHE A 195 6.83 -2.72 -3.13
C PHE A 195 6.65 -1.39 -2.39
N ASN A 196 6.17 -0.38 -3.11
CA ASN A 196 6.03 0.97 -2.58
C ASN A 196 4.58 1.24 -2.21
N GLY A 197 4.37 1.69 -1.00
CA GLY A 197 3.07 2.07 -0.46
C GLY A 197 3.04 3.50 0.06
N MET A 198 1.85 4.04 0.09
CA MET A 198 1.56 5.40 0.55
C MET A 198 2.11 5.65 1.96
N LEU A 199 2.56 6.87 2.23
CA LEU A 199 3.07 7.33 3.54
C LEU A 199 4.38 6.67 3.99
N GLY A 200 5.08 5.93 3.14
CA GLY A 200 6.36 5.29 3.46
C GLY A 200 6.24 3.85 3.96
N GLN A 201 5.22 3.13 3.52
CA GLN A 201 5.09 1.68 3.69
C GLN A 201 5.85 1.00 2.55
N ASN A 202 7.09 0.56 2.77
CA ASN A 202 7.93 0.05 1.69
C ASN A 202 8.57 -1.28 2.04
N VAL A 203 8.79 -2.08 1.00
CA VAL A 203 9.72 -3.20 1.01
C VAL A 203 10.68 -3.00 -0.14
N PHE A 204 11.93 -2.66 0.17
CA PHE A 204 13.01 -2.55 -0.80
C PHE A 204 13.78 -3.85 -0.84
N VAL A 205 14.04 -4.37 -2.03
CA VAL A 205 14.80 -5.61 -2.24
C VAL A 205 16.05 -5.30 -3.04
N TYR A 206 17.21 -5.68 -2.50
CA TYR A 206 18.54 -5.44 -3.03
C TYR A 206 19.21 -6.78 -3.32
N PRO A 207 19.03 -7.37 -4.50
CA PRO A 207 19.55 -8.70 -4.83
C PRO A 207 21.08 -8.77 -4.84
N ASP A 208 21.75 -7.69 -5.21
CA ASP A 208 23.21 -7.60 -5.33
C ASP A 208 23.95 -7.65 -3.98
N VAL A 209 23.27 -7.32 -2.90
CA VAL A 209 23.80 -7.36 -1.51
C VAL A 209 22.98 -8.28 -0.59
N ASP A 210 22.12 -9.11 -1.18
CA ASP A 210 21.28 -10.09 -0.45
C ASP A 210 20.52 -9.47 0.73
N MET A 211 19.82 -8.36 0.47
CA MET A 211 19.20 -7.57 1.52
C MET A 211 17.75 -7.21 1.23
N VAL A 212 16.92 -7.23 2.26
CA VAL A 212 15.57 -6.70 2.26
C VAL A 212 15.44 -5.63 3.34
N VAL A 213 14.97 -4.45 2.96
CA VAL A 213 14.70 -3.34 3.90
C VAL A 213 13.22 -3.06 3.91
N VAL A 214 12.62 -3.09 5.08
CA VAL A 214 11.20 -2.74 5.27
C VAL A 214 11.09 -1.46 6.07
N THR A 215 10.24 -0.57 5.60
CA THR A 215 9.92 0.66 6.33
C THR A 215 8.42 0.79 6.52
N THR A 216 8.05 1.32 7.67
CA THR A 216 6.69 1.78 7.95
C THR A 216 6.78 3.19 8.51
N ALA A 217 6.08 4.11 7.91
CA ALA A 217 6.13 5.51 8.29
C ALA A 217 4.76 6.18 8.15
N GLY A 218 4.64 7.39 8.64
CA GLY A 218 3.51 8.29 8.42
C GLY A 218 4.03 9.60 7.86
N ASN A 219 4.62 9.55 6.66
CA ASN A 219 5.20 10.73 6.02
C ASN A 219 4.14 11.80 5.76
N GLU A 220 4.50 13.08 5.89
CA GLU A 220 3.58 14.19 5.59
C GLU A 220 3.21 14.24 4.11
N VAL A 221 4.12 13.82 3.23
CA VAL A 221 3.88 13.75 1.78
C VAL A 221 3.55 12.31 1.41
N LEU A 222 2.34 12.11 0.87
CA LEU A 222 1.74 10.80 0.64
C LEU A 222 2.61 9.84 -0.20
N PHE A 223 3.30 10.36 -1.21
CA PHE A 223 4.05 9.56 -2.19
C PHE A 223 5.56 9.86 -2.21
N ASN A 224 6.08 10.59 -1.23
CA ASN A 224 7.51 10.90 -1.18
C ASN A 224 8.29 9.75 -0.52
N SER A 225 8.66 8.77 -1.34
CA SER A 225 9.52 7.65 -0.92
C SER A 225 10.99 7.89 -1.25
N ASN A 226 11.30 8.85 -2.12
CA ASN A 226 12.63 9.04 -2.69
C ASN A 226 13.66 9.46 -1.64
N ALA A 227 13.29 10.36 -0.72
CA ALA A 227 14.22 10.80 0.33
C ALA A 227 14.71 9.63 1.21
N LEU A 228 13.83 8.68 1.52
CA LEU A 228 14.21 7.50 2.29
C LEU A 228 15.06 6.54 1.46
N GLN A 229 14.72 6.35 0.19
CA GLN A 229 15.51 5.54 -0.72
C GLN A 229 16.90 6.13 -0.92
N ASP A 230 17.03 7.45 -1.08
CA ASP A 230 18.30 8.13 -1.22
C ASP A 230 19.18 7.93 0.03
N VAL A 231 18.61 8.03 1.24
CA VAL A 231 19.32 7.74 2.50
C VAL A 231 19.78 6.27 2.56
N LEU A 232 18.92 5.34 2.16
CA LEU A 232 19.29 3.92 2.15
C LEU A 232 20.44 3.67 1.15
N GLU A 233 20.36 4.22 -0.05
CA GLU A 233 21.38 4.06 -1.08
C GLU A 233 22.74 4.70 -0.68
N GLU A 234 22.72 5.82 0.04
CA GLU A 234 23.94 6.45 0.58
C GLU A 234 24.69 5.55 1.57
N HIS A 235 23.95 4.73 2.33
CA HIS A 235 24.51 3.90 3.40
C HIS A 235 24.71 2.43 3.01
N LEU A 236 24.22 2.03 1.85
CA LEU A 236 24.40 0.67 1.33
C LEU A 236 25.80 0.49 0.70
N PRO A 237 26.36 -0.72 0.75
CA PRO A 237 27.59 -1.02 0.03
C PRO A 237 27.40 -0.74 -1.48
N PRO A 238 28.48 -0.32 -2.19
CA PRO A 238 28.43 -0.17 -3.63
C PRO A 238 28.08 -1.52 -4.31
N GLU A 239 27.42 -1.46 -5.47
CA GLU A 239 26.93 -2.64 -6.23
C GLU A 239 28.03 -3.71 -6.49
N SER A 240 29.28 -3.29 -6.58
CA SER A 240 30.43 -4.18 -6.80
C SER A 240 31.05 -4.74 -5.52
N ALA A 241 30.56 -4.37 -4.35
CA ALA A 241 31.13 -4.78 -3.08
C ALA A 241 30.62 -6.17 -2.70
N TYR A 242 31.42 -7.20 -2.94
CA TYR A 242 31.22 -8.49 -2.29
C TYR A 242 31.64 -8.35 -0.81
N LEU A 243 30.66 -8.40 0.06
CA LEU A 243 30.90 -8.46 1.50
C LEU A 243 30.87 -9.93 1.94
N PRO A 244 32.01 -10.49 2.38
CA PRO A 244 32.01 -11.83 2.93
C PRO A 244 31.14 -11.85 4.19
N PRO A 245 30.57 -13.00 4.55
CA PRO A 245 29.83 -13.14 5.82
C PRO A 245 30.70 -12.64 6.97
N LEU A 246 30.12 -11.82 7.82
CA LEU A 246 30.81 -11.38 9.04
C LEU A 246 31.17 -12.60 9.91
N PRO A 247 32.34 -12.62 10.54
CA PRO A 247 32.64 -13.67 11.50
C PRO A 247 31.60 -13.66 12.64
N GLU A 248 31.32 -14.84 13.18
CA GLU A 248 30.38 -14.96 14.29
C GLU A 248 30.91 -14.15 15.49
N ASP A 249 30.16 -13.11 15.87
CA ASP A 249 30.41 -12.29 17.06
C ASP A 249 29.18 -12.31 17.97
N LYS A 250 29.20 -13.22 18.95
CA LYS A 250 28.13 -13.37 19.94
C LYS A 250 27.86 -12.09 20.73
N ARG A 251 28.91 -11.29 21.00
CA ARG A 251 28.76 -10.05 21.77
C ARG A 251 28.09 -8.98 20.93
N ALA A 252 28.50 -8.82 19.69
CA ALA A 252 27.87 -7.90 18.76
C ALA A 252 26.39 -8.28 18.53
N TYR A 253 26.11 -9.57 18.39
CA TYR A 253 24.73 -10.07 18.24
C TYR A 253 23.87 -9.76 19.47
N GLN A 254 24.38 -9.97 20.69
CA GLN A 254 23.66 -9.63 21.92
C GLN A 254 23.43 -8.11 22.04
N SER A 255 24.41 -7.30 21.63
CA SER A 255 24.23 -5.84 21.59
C SER A 255 23.16 -5.41 20.59
N LEU A 256 23.10 -6.06 19.42
CA LEU A 256 22.05 -5.82 18.43
C LEU A 256 20.66 -6.17 18.99
N LEU A 257 20.53 -7.34 19.63
CA LEU A 257 19.26 -7.74 20.27
C LEU A 257 18.81 -6.76 21.36
N ALA A 258 19.77 -6.29 22.19
CA ALA A 258 19.49 -5.29 23.22
C ALA A 258 19.02 -3.97 22.59
N TYR A 259 19.68 -3.51 21.53
CA TYR A 259 19.31 -2.30 20.80
C TYR A 259 17.93 -2.43 20.13
N GLN A 260 17.65 -3.56 19.49
CA GLN A 260 16.31 -3.84 18.92
C GLN A 260 15.24 -3.83 20.03
N TRP A 261 15.57 -4.38 21.21
CA TRP A 261 14.66 -4.35 22.34
C TRP A 261 14.39 -2.92 22.82
N GLU A 262 15.41 -2.07 22.94
CA GLU A 262 15.26 -0.66 23.31
C GLU A 262 14.39 0.11 22.30
N LEU A 263 14.64 -0.07 21.01
CA LEU A 263 13.83 0.56 19.95
C LEU A 263 12.38 0.10 20.00
N SER A 264 12.15 -1.18 20.29
CA SER A 264 10.80 -1.73 20.40
C SER A 264 10.12 -1.38 21.73
N HIS A 265 10.89 -0.91 22.74
CA HIS A 265 10.42 -0.51 24.05
C HIS A 265 10.92 0.91 24.40
N PRO A 266 10.55 1.92 23.59
CA PRO A 266 10.98 3.28 23.88
C PRO A 266 10.54 3.66 25.29
N ALA A 267 11.44 4.31 26.02
CA ALA A 267 11.09 4.89 27.33
C ALA A 267 9.80 5.74 27.15
N PRO A 268 8.92 5.76 28.16
CA PRO A 268 7.78 6.66 28.11
C PRO A 268 8.29 8.05 27.73
N ALA A 269 7.72 8.66 26.70
CA ALA A 269 8.07 10.01 26.36
C ALA A 269 8.02 10.87 27.62
N ALA A 270 9.08 11.62 27.89
CA ALA A 270 9.06 12.59 28.99
C ALA A 270 7.75 13.37 28.86
N PRO A 271 7.00 13.61 29.96
CA PRO A 271 5.71 14.24 29.87
C PRO A 271 5.90 15.51 29.04
N ALA A 272 5.20 15.59 27.92
CA ALA A 272 5.32 16.68 26.98
C ALA A 272 5.31 17.96 27.81
N LEU A 273 6.36 18.77 27.69
CA LEU A 273 6.42 20.06 28.34
C LEU A 273 5.06 20.71 28.10
N ARG A 274 4.28 20.88 29.17
CA ARG A 274 2.97 21.53 29.08
C ARG A 274 3.26 22.91 28.55
N TYR A 275 3.17 23.08 27.24
CA TYR A 275 3.13 24.41 26.66
C TYR A 275 2.01 25.13 27.38
N GLY A 276 2.39 26.21 28.07
CA GLY A 276 1.60 26.93 29.03
C GLY A 276 0.18 27.15 28.52
N GLY A 277 -0.76 26.80 29.38
CA GLY A 277 -2.18 26.71 29.10
C GLY A 277 -2.71 27.83 28.25
N TRP A 278 -3.25 27.46 27.12
CA TRP A 278 -4.10 28.32 26.35
C TRP A 278 -5.36 28.60 27.18
N LYS A 279 -5.41 29.76 27.83
CA LYS A 279 -6.66 30.26 28.43
C LYS A 279 -7.69 30.34 27.30
N ARG A 280 -8.73 29.52 27.40
CA ARG A 280 -9.93 29.66 26.56
C ARG A 280 -10.45 31.06 26.73
N ASP A 281 -10.25 31.91 25.73
CA ASP A 281 -10.94 33.18 25.65
C ASP A 281 -12.38 32.96 25.22
N ASN A 282 -13.28 32.89 26.18
CA ASN A 282 -14.71 32.62 26.01
C ASN A 282 -15.47 33.85 25.41
N ARG A 283 -14.81 34.70 24.67
CA ARG A 283 -15.51 35.77 23.95
C ARG A 283 -16.16 35.18 22.69
N ARG A 284 -17.42 34.79 22.83
CA ARG A 284 -18.33 34.59 21.70
C ARG A 284 -18.44 35.88 20.89
N LYS A 285 -17.66 36.07 19.85
CA LYS A 285 -18.00 36.96 18.76
C LYS A 285 -18.95 36.21 17.82
N LYS A 286 -20.19 36.71 17.75
CA LYS A 286 -21.13 36.34 16.67
C LYS A 286 -20.44 36.64 15.35
N ALA A 287 -20.07 35.57 14.62
CA ALA A 287 -19.57 35.68 13.26
C ALA A 287 -20.78 35.93 12.35
N SER A 288 -20.87 37.08 11.77
CA SER A 288 -21.70 37.35 10.59
C SER A 288 -21.21 36.43 9.47
N ALA A 289 -22.16 35.88 8.71
CA ALA A 289 -21.88 35.00 7.57
C ALA A 289 -21.14 35.75 6.46
N GLY A 290 -19.81 35.77 6.53
CA GLY A 290 -18.92 36.20 5.47
C GLY A 290 -18.24 34.99 4.82
N ARG A 291 -18.17 34.99 3.49
CA ARG A 291 -17.42 33.97 2.71
C ARG A 291 -16.03 33.81 3.29
N LEU A 292 -15.72 32.62 3.78
CA LEU A 292 -14.37 32.26 4.19
C LEU A 292 -13.50 32.14 2.93
N SER A 293 -12.37 32.87 2.90
CA SER A 293 -11.40 32.77 1.82
C SER A 293 -10.66 31.43 1.89
N GLN A 294 -10.23 30.92 0.75
CA GLN A 294 -9.42 29.69 0.65
C GLN A 294 -8.18 29.71 1.57
N THR A 295 -7.63 30.87 1.84
CA THR A 295 -6.47 31.05 2.71
C THR A 295 -6.76 30.81 4.20
N ASP A 296 -8.00 30.97 4.65
CA ASP A 296 -8.36 30.74 6.05
C ASP A 296 -8.61 29.25 6.34
N SER A 297 -8.99 28.47 5.32
CA SER A 297 -9.08 27.00 5.44
C SER A 297 -7.69 26.39 5.63
N TRP A 298 -6.69 26.82 4.87
CA TRP A 298 -5.29 26.38 4.97
C TRP A 298 -4.67 26.64 6.35
N LYS A 299 -4.96 27.79 6.97
CA LYS A 299 -4.46 28.10 8.32
C LYS A 299 -5.11 27.25 9.41
N ARG A 300 -6.34 26.76 9.19
CA ARG A 300 -6.97 25.79 10.09
C ARG A 300 -6.40 24.39 9.90
N GLU A 301 -6.15 23.98 8.68
CA GLU A 301 -5.59 22.68 8.34
C GLU A 301 -4.18 22.50 8.90
N LYS A 302 -3.32 23.50 8.84
CA LYS A 302 -2.00 23.47 9.50
C LYS A 302 -2.06 23.22 11.01
N ARG A 303 -3.16 23.55 11.66
CA ARG A 303 -3.36 23.34 13.10
C ARG A 303 -3.69 21.88 13.46
N TRP A 304 -4.14 21.09 12.46
CA TRP A 304 -4.49 19.68 12.62
C TRP A 304 -3.32 18.74 12.35
N LEU A 305 -2.24 19.26 11.81
CA LEU A 305 -1.01 18.52 11.50
C LEU A 305 0.06 18.73 12.59
N ASP A 306 -0.33 19.17 13.77
CA ASP A 306 0.61 19.27 14.90
C ASP A 306 1.03 17.85 15.33
N PRO A 307 2.31 17.48 15.19
CA PRO A 307 2.81 16.13 15.54
C PRO A 307 2.50 15.73 16.99
N GLY A 308 2.24 16.68 17.88
CA GLY A 308 1.86 16.44 19.27
C GLY A 308 0.46 15.83 19.45
N GLU A 309 -0.38 15.85 18.43
CA GLU A 309 -1.75 15.30 18.50
C GLU A 309 -1.91 13.94 17.77
N LEU A 310 -0.86 13.44 17.12
CA LEU A 310 -0.86 12.08 16.58
C LEU A 310 -0.85 11.08 17.74
N SER A 311 -2.02 10.59 18.12
CA SER A 311 -2.12 9.51 19.09
C SER A 311 -1.67 8.20 18.45
N CYS A 312 -0.40 7.86 18.65
CA CYS A 312 0.12 6.54 18.35
C CYS A 312 -0.39 5.57 19.41
N LYS A 313 -1.44 4.81 19.14
CA LYS A 313 -1.87 3.73 20.02
C LYS A 313 -1.01 2.49 19.73
N GLN A 314 -0.11 2.17 20.64
CA GLN A 314 0.63 0.91 20.63
C GLN A 314 -0.16 -0.17 21.35
N ARG A 315 -0.26 -1.35 20.77
CA ARG A 315 -0.79 -2.55 21.45
C ARG A 315 0.18 -3.71 21.31
N VAL A 316 0.30 -4.45 22.39
CA VAL A 316 1.07 -5.70 22.42
C VAL A 316 0.07 -6.84 22.36
N LEU A 317 0.14 -7.66 21.31
CA LEU A 317 -0.63 -8.87 21.17
C LEU A 317 0.35 -10.04 20.98
N ASP A 318 0.23 -11.07 21.79
CA ASP A 318 1.10 -12.26 21.79
C ASP A 318 2.61 -11.89 21.81
N GLY A 319 2.98 -10.91 22.62
CA GLY A 319 4.36 -10.46 22.77
C GLY A 319 4.91 -9.62 21.63
N ARG A 320 4.11 -9.32 20.59
CA ARG A 320 4.49 -8.47 19.46
C ARG A 320 3.80 -7.12 19.55
N ARG A 321 4.53 -6.07 19.21
CA ARG A 321 3.97 -4.72 19.14
C ARG A 321 3.39 -4.44 17.76
N TYR A 322 2.20 -3.90 17.79
CA TYR A 322 1.53 -3.30 16.63
C TYR A 322 1.50 -1.80 16.86
N VAL A 323 2.07 -1.05 15.93
CA VAL A 323 1.91 0.39 15.88
C VAL A 323 0.76 0.67 14.94
N MET A 324 -0.36 1.08 15.49
CA MET A 324 -1.47 1.56 14.69
C MET A 324 -1.32 3.08 14.59
N MET A 325 -0.95 3.57 13.43
CA MET A 325 -1.12 4.98 13.11
C MET A 325 -2.58 5.14 12.67
N THR A 326 -3.42 5.61 13.58
CA THR A 326 -4.69 6.21 13.18
C THR A 326 -4.34 7.59 12.60
N PRO A 327 -4.49 7.81 11.29
CA PRO A 327 -4.49 9.15 10.77
C PRO A 327 -5.59 9.88 11.52
N GLN A 328 -5.26 10.95 12.21
CA GLN A 328 -6.28 11.75 12.85
C GLN A 328 -7.19 12.34 11.77
N ALA A 329 -8.40 12.69 12.18
CA ALA A 329 -9.45 13.27 11.33
C ALA A 329 -8.95 14.35 10.34
N GLY A 330 -7.82 15.02 10.62
CA GLY A 330 -7.21 16.02 9.75
C GLY A 330 -6.69 15.48 8.42
N LEU A 331 -5.98 14.33 8.39
CA LEU A 331 -5.49 13.75 7.14
C LEU A 331 -6.66 13.25 6.30
N PHE A 332 -7.67 12.68 6.94
CA PHE A 332 -8.89 12.27 6.28
C PHE A 332 -9.78 13.45 5.89
N THR A 333 -9.72 14.56 6.61
CA THR A 333 -10.39 15.80 6.21
C THR A 333 -9.74 16.40 4.96
N LEU A 334 -8.40 16.32 4.84
CA LEU A 334 -7.70 16.71 3.62
C LEU A 334 -8.08 15.80 2.44
N MET A 335 -8.07 14.50 2.65
CA MET A 335 -8.57 13.54 1.66
C MET A 335 -10.08 13.69 1.45
N GLY A 336 -10.86 13.94 2.49
CA GLY A 336 -12.31 14.15 2.42
C GLY A 336 -12.73 15.45 1.73
N GLN A 337 -11.89 16.49 1.76
CA GLN A 337 -12.12 17.69 0.94
C GLN A 337 -11.81 17.45 -0.53
N VAL A 338 -10.88 16.54 -0.83
CA VAL A 338 -10.63 16.06 -2.20
C VAL A 338 -11.71 15.08 -2.63
N PHE A 339 -12.28 14.29 -1.71
CA PHE A 339 -13.08 13.11 -2.00
C PHE A 339 -14.57 13.16 -1.58
N HIS A 340 -15.15 14.29 -1.21
CA HIS A 340 -16.55 14.46 -0.78
C HIS A 340 -17.00 13.79 0.54
N ASN A 341 -18.12 14.34 1.11
CA ASN A 341 -18.68 13.99 2.40
C ASN A 341 -19.00 12.50 2.65
N ASN A 342 -19.25 11.73 1.61
CA ASN A 342 -19.54 10.29 1.73
C ASN A 342 -18.33 9.46 2.17
N TYR A 343 -17.11 9.96 1.93
CA TYR A 343 -15.90 9.30 2.40
C TYR A 343 -15.66 9.51 3.89
N THR A 344 -15.99 10.71 4.37
CA THR A 344 -15.91 11.03 5.80
C THR A 344 -16.82 10.16 6.65
N ASP A 345 -17.97 9.77 6.15
CA ASP A 345 -18.88 8.89 6.88
C ASP A 345 -18.41 7.43 6.85
N GLY A 346 -17.93 6.95 5.70
CA GLY A 346 -17.31 5.62 5.60
C GLY A 346 -16.02 5.49 6.43
N ILE A 347 -15.23 6.56 6.55
CA ILE A 347 -14.04 6.58 7.40
C ILE A 347 -14.39 6.71 8.87
N ARG A 348 -15.46 7.44 9.23
CA ARG A 348 -15.98 7.44 10.61
C ARG A 348 -16.48 6.05 11.01
N GLU A 349 -17.14 5.33 10.14
CA GLU A 349 -17.50 3.93 10.36
C GLU A 349 -16.26 3.04 10.48
N LEU A 350 -15.29 3.17 9.61
CA LEU A 350 -14.00 2.46 9.71
C LEU A 350 -13.25 2.85 10.98
N GLY A 351 -13.16 4.14 11.31
CA GLY A 351 -12.54 4.64 12.54
C GLY A 351 -13.28 4.15 13.78
N PHE A 352 -14.60 4.08 13.74
CA PHE A 352 -15.43 3.61 14.85
C PHE A 352 -15.34 2.09 15.04
N HIS A 353 -15.31 1.31 13.96
CA HIS A 353 -15.04 -0.13 14.00
C HIS A 353 -13.59 -0.43 14.38
N MET A 354 -12.64 0.40 13.99
CA MET A 354 -11.25 0.31 14.42
C MET A 354 -11.09 0.55 15.93
N GLU A 355 -11.89 1.44 16.51
CA GLU A 355 -11.86 1.66 17.96
C GLU A 355 -12.55 0.56 18.76
N LYS A 356 -13.56 -0.09 18.22
CA LYS A 356 -14.40 -1.00 19.01
C LYS A 356 -13.98 -2.47 18.99
N GLU A 357 -13.50 -3.03 17.89
CA GLU A 357 -13.50 -4.50 17.87
C GLU A 357 -12.40 -5.23 17.11
N ARG A 358 -11.56 -4.63 16.23
CA ARG A 358 -10.88 -5.46 15.23
C ARG A 358 -9.45 -5.11 14.83
N PHE A 359 -8.86 -4.09 15.40
CA PHE A 359 -7.44 -3.79 15.21
C PHE A 359 -6.63 -4.24 16.44
N TYR A 360 -6.92 -5.44 16.83
CA TYR A 360 -6.27 -6.07 17.95
C TYR A 360 -5.40 -7.22 17.51
#